data_ca91867477a8d690416396a053245bee
#
_entry.id   ca91867477a8d690416396a053245bee
#
_cell.length_a   1.000
_cell.length_b   1.000
_cell.length_c   1.000
_cell.angle_alpha   90.00
_cell.angle_beta   90.00
_cell.angle_gamma   90.00
#
_symmetry.space_group_name_H-M   'P 1'
#
loop_
_entity.id
_entity.type
_entity.pdbx_description
1 polymer ?
#
loop_
_entity_poly.entity_id
_entity_poly.type
_entity_poly.pdbx_seq_one_letter_code
_entity_poly.pdbx_strand_id
1 'polypeptide(L)'
;MVDEWISTYGVRYFSELTNMAILTEEVGEMARVMARQYGDQSFKKGEKSKLGDEMADVLWVLLCIANQTGIDLTAELVKNIEKKTRRDKERHLNNPKLNGAPASENEKPEPHGAHSKPSK
;
A
#
# COMPACT_ATOMS: atom_id res chain seq x y z
N MET A 1 15.61 12.81 11.56
CA MET A 1 16.20 11.81 10.64
C MET A 1 16.06 12.24 9.18
N VAL A 2 14.86 12.31 8.60
CA VAL A 2 14.67 12.74 7.19
C VAL A 2 15.12 14.18 6.98
N ASP A 3 14.71 15.08 7.85
CA ASP A 3 15.06 16.51 7.76
C ASP A 3 16.57 16.76 7.85
N GLU A 4 17.26 16.06 8.72
CA GLU A 4 18.73 16.10 8.82
C GLU A 4 19.39 15.59 7.53
N TRP A 5 18.90 14.53 6.96
CA TRP A 5 19.41 14.00 5.71
C TRP A 5 19.24 14.99 4.55
N ILE A 6 18.06 15.59 4.44
CA ILE A 6 17.78 16.61 3.41
C ILE A 6 18.73 17.80 3.57
N SER A 7 18.91 18.31 4.78
CA SER A 7 19.82 19.44 5.04
C SER A 7 21.28 19.09 4.76
N THR A 8 21.67 17.84 4.97
CA THR A 8 23.08 17.41 4.82
C THR A 8 23.42 17.02 3.38
N TYR A 9 22.55 16.26 2.72
CA TYR A 9 22.82 15.65 1.41
C TYR A 9 21.92 16.14 0.30
N GLY A 10 20.67 16.45 0.60
CA GLY A 10 19.66 16.86 -0.39
C GLY A 10 19.66 18.35 -0.72
N VAL A 11 20.40 19.12 0.02
CA VAL A 11 20.46 20.60 -0.05
C VAL A 11 19.15 21.26 0.43
N ARG A 12 18.01 20.90 -0.16
CA ARG A 12 16.67 21.36 0.23
C ARG A 12 15.59 20.37 -0.20
N TYR A 13 14.41 20.53 0.34
CA TYR A 13 13.24 19.82 -0.17
C TYR A 13 12.88 20.28 -1.59
N PHE A 14 12.40 19.38 -2.42
CA PHE A 14 11.63 19.75 -3.60
C PHE A 14 10.35 20.46 -3.16
N SER A 15 9.68 21.17 -4.07
CA SER A 15 8.37 21.76 -3.74
C SER A 15 7.37 20.68 -3.29
N GLU A 16 6.40 21.09 -2.48
CA GLU A 16 5.37 20.19 -1.95
C GLU A 16 4.63 19.48 -3.09
N LEU A 17 4.33 20.20 -4.16
CA LEU A 17 3.63 19.65 -5.31
C LEU A 17 4.50 18.64 -6.07
N THR A 18 5.80 18.91 -6.21
CA THR A 18 6.76 17.96 -6.79
C THR A 18 6.87 16.71 -5.93
N ASN A 19 6.95 16.86 -4.61
CA ASN A 19 6.98 15.71 -3.70
C ASN A 19 5.68 14.90 -3.75
N MET A 20 4.52 15.54 -3.97
CA MET A 20 3.27 14.80 -4.17
C MET A 20 3.30 13.97 -5.45
N ALA A 21 3.86 14.50 -6.54
CA ALA A 21 4.04 13.73 -7.78
C ALA A 21 4.99 12.54 -7.58
N ILE A 22 6.10 12.74 -6.87
CA ILE A 22 7.05 11.67 -6.52
C ILE A 22 6.38 10.61 -5.65
N LEU A 23 5.57 11.01 -4.67
CA LEU A 23 4.81 10.06 -3.85
C LEU A 23 3.93 9.15 -4.72
N THR A 24 3.25 9.71 -5.70
CA THR A 24 2.42 8.95 -6.64
C THR A 24 3.26 7.96 -7.45
N GLU A 25 4.44 8.36 -7.91
CA GLU A 25 5.39 7.48 -8.60
C GLU A 25 5.84 6.32 -7.70
N GLU A 26 6.23 6.61 -6.46
CA GLU A 26 6.70 5.59 -5.51
C GLU A 26 5.58 4.60 -5.13
N VAL A 27 4.35 5.07 -4.98
CA VAL A 27 3.19 4.19 -4.80
C VAL A 27 3.00 3.29 -6.02
N GLY A 28 3.19 3.83 -7.23
CA GLY A 28 3.15 3.06 -8.47
C GLY A 28 4.23 1.97 -8.52
N GLU A 29 5.46 2.26 -8.10
CA GLU A 29 6.54 1.28 -8.01
C GLU A 29 6.23 0.17 -6.99
N MET A 30 5.70 0.54 -5.83
CA MET A 30 5.23 -0.43 -4.83
C MET A 30 4.11 -1.31 -5.42
N ALA A 31 3.16 -0.72 -6.13
CA ALA A 31 2.08 -1.46 -6.78
C ALA A 31 2.59 -2.43 -7.84
N ARG A 32 3.61 -2.04 -8.61
CA ARG A 32 4.29 -2.92 -9.57
C ARG A 32 4.85 -4.17 -8.90
N VAL A 33 5.56 -4.00 -7.80
CA VAL A 33 6.13 -5.13 -7.04
C VAL A 33 5.03 -6.00 -6.46
N MET A 34 4.00 -5.41 -5.87
CA MET A 34 2.84 -6.15 -5.33
C MET A 34 2.13 -6.99 -6.38
N ALA A 35 1.90 -6.42 -7.57
CA ALA A 35 1.26 -7.13 -8.69
C ALA A 35 2.06 -8.35 -9.16
N ARG A 36 3.39 -8.28 -9.08
CA ARG A 36 4.29 -9.36 -9.48
C ARG A 36 4.50 -10.41 -8.39
N GLN A 37 4.52 -10.00 -7.14
CA GLN A 37 4.75 -10.90 -6.01
C GLN A 37 3.47 -11.64 -5.59
N TYR A 38 2.33 -10.97 -5.63
CA TYR A 38 1.05 -11.47 -5.10
C TYR A 38 -0.09 -11.50 -6.12
N GLY A 39 0.12 -10.96 -7.31
CA GLY A 39 -0.85 -10.91 -8.39
C GLY A 39 -0.54 -11.87 -9.53
N ASP A 40 -1.12 -11.59 -10.68
CA ASP A 40 -1.04 -12.44 -11.87
C ASP A 40 0.15 -12.12 -12.79
N GLN A 41 0.92 -11.09 -12.46
CA GLN A 41 2.14 -10.74 -13.18
C GLN A 41 3.36 -11.39 -12.53
N SER A 42 4.43 -11.55 -13.30
CA SER A 42 5.68 -12.13 -12.84
C SER A 42 6.85 -11.17 -12.97
N PHE A 43 7.84 -11.35 -12.09
CA PHE A 43 9.14 -10.68 -12.23
C PHE A 43 9.86 -11.19 -13.49
N LYS A 44 10.72 -10.33 -14.05
CA LYS A 44 11.67 -10.73 -15.07
C LYS A 44 12.64 -11.76 -14.50
N LYS A 45 13.19 -12.61 -15.37
CA LYS A 45 14.20 -13.61 -14.97
C LYS A 45 15.38 -12.95 -14.24
N GLY A 46 15.66 -13.42 -13.02
CA GLY A 46 16.73 -12.90 -12.16
C GLY A 46 16.36 -11.65 -11.35
N GLU A 47 15.18 -11.07 -11.57
CA GLU A 47 14.69 -9.93 -10.77
C GLU A 47 14.16 -10.45 -9.42
N LYS A 48 14.55 -9.78 -8.34
CA LYS A 48 14.10 -10.09 -6.99
C LYS A 48 13.09 -9.05 -6.50
N SER A 49 12.17 -9.48 -5.63
CA SER A 49 11.27 -8.57 -4.93
C SER A 49 12.05 -7.60 -4.03
N LYS A 50 11.72 -6.32 -4.13
CA LYS A 50 12.23 -5.23 -3.28
C LYS A 50 11.08 -4.52 -2.57
N LEU A 51 10.07 -5.24 -2.17
CA LEU A 51 8.86 -4.66 -1.58
C LEU A 51 9.17 -3.76 -0.38
N GLY A 52 10.04 -4.20 0.53
CA GLY A 52 10.43 -3.40 1.68
C GLY A 52 11.09 -2.07 1.31
N ASP A 53 11.94 -2.09 0.29
CA ASP A 53 12.60 -0.89 -0.24
C ASP A 53 11.59 0.07 -0.87
N GLU A 54 10.66 -0.43 -1.65
CA GLU A 54 9.58 0.37 -2.26
C GLU A 54 8.64 0.96 -1.19
N MET A 55 8.33 0.22 -0.14
CA MET A 55 7.56 0.74 0.99
C MET A 55 8.32 1.85 1.73
N ALA A 56 9.64 1.69 1.90
CA ALA A 56 10.49 2.70 2.52
C ALA A 56 10.54 3.99 1.68
N ASP A 57 10.58 3.88 0.36
CA ASP A 57 10.55 5.03 -0.55
C ASP A 57 9.23 5.80 -0.43
N VAL A 58 8.10 5.11 -0.35
CA VAL A 58 6.78 5.73 -0.12
C VAL A 58 6.77 6.47 1.22
N LEU A 59 7.23 5.83 2.29
CA LEU A 59 7.28 6.45 3.61
C LEU A 59 8.20 7.67 3.64
N TRP A 60 9.36 7.57 2.99
CA TRP A 60 10.32 8.67 2.88
C TRP A 60 9.69 9.94 2.30
N VAL A 61 9.03 9.83 1.16
CA VAL A 61 8.41 10.98 0.50
C VAL A 61 7.28 11.56 1.34
N LEU A 62 6.48 10.70 1.97
CA LEU A 62 5.42 11.14 2.87
C LEU A 62 5.99 11.92 4.06
N LEU A 63 7.08 11.48 4.64
CA LEU A 63 7.77 12.18 5.73
C LEU A 63 8.35 13.52 5.26
N CYS A 64 8.86 13.61 4.04
CA CYS A 64 9.28 14.88 3.44
C CYS A 64 8.12 15.89 3.37
N ILE A 65 6.98 15.46 2.89
CA ILE A 65 5.77 16.31 2.81
C ILE A 65 5.33 16.76 4.21
N ALA A 66 5.31 15.84 5.17
CA ALA A 66 4.96 16.17 6.55
C ALA A 66 5.89 17.24 7.14
N ASN A 67 7.19 17.10 6.95
CA ASN A 67 8.18 18.06 7.42
C ASN A 67 8.01 19.43 6.75
N GLN A 68 7.78 19.46 5.44
CA GLN A 68 7.58 20.71 4.69
C GLN A 68 6.33 21.47 5.13
N THR A 69 5.29 20.75 5.50
CA THR A 69 3.98 21.33 5.86
C THR A 69 3.81 21.55 7.36
N GLY A 70 4.80 21.20 8.16
CA GLY A 70 4.76 21.32 9.61
C GLY A 70 3.78 20.38 10.30
N ILE A 71 3.44 19.28 9.66
CA ILE A 71 2.50 18.28 10.19
C ILE A 71 3.28 17.25 11.01
N ASP A 72 2.87 17.04 12.25
CA ASP A 72 3.33 15.95 13.10
C ASP A 72 2.52 14.67 12.79
N LEU A 73 3.09 13.80 11.95
CA LEU A 73 2.43 12.56 11.54
C LEU A 73 2.19 11.60 12.70
N THR A 74 3.05 11.58 13.72
CA THR A 74 2.83 10.75 14.90
C THR A 74 1.56 11.18 15.62
N ALA A 75 1.40 12.47 15.87
CA ALA A 75 0.21 13.03 16.50
C ALA A 75 -1.05 12.78 15.65
N GLU A 76 -0.95 12.99 14.34
CA GLU A 76 -2.06 12.77 13.41
C GLU A 76 -2.45 11.30 13.32
N LEU A 77 -1.49 10.38 13.33
CA LEU A 77 -1.76 8.94 13.33
C LEU A 77 -2.48 8.51 14.61
N VAL A 78 -2.05 9.02 15.78
CA VAL A 78 -2.73 8.73 17.07
C VAL A 78 -4.18 9.18 17.02
N LYS A 79 -4.45 10.41 16.58
CA LYS A 79 -5.82 10.92 16.41
C LYS A 79 -6.64 10.07 15.42
N ASN A 80 -6.02 9.63 14.34
CA ASN A 80 -6.67 8.80 13.33
C ASN A 80 -7.05 7.44 13.89
N ILE A 81 -6.18 6.81 14.67
CA ILE A 81 -6.45 5.54 15.35
C ILE A 81 -7.61 5.69 16.35
N GLU A 82 -7.62 6.75 17.15
CA GLU A 82 -8.71 7.03 18.09
C GLU A 82 -10.04 7.21 17.37
N LYS A 83 -10.04 7.95 16.27
CA LYS A 83 -11.23 8.15 15.42
C LYS A 83 -11.75 6.83 14.85
N LYS A 84 -10.88 5.99 14.34
CA LYS A 84 -11.22 4.67 13.81
C LYS A 84 -11.75 3.74 14.91
N THR A 85 -11.12 3.78 16.08
CA THR A 85 -11.56 2.98 17.22
C THR A 85 -12.99 3.35 17.65
N ARG A 86 -13.29 4.65 17.78
CA ARG A 86 -14.65 5.11 18.11
C ARG A 86 -15.68 4.70 17.07
N ARG A 87 -15.34 4.82 15.77
CA ARG A 87 -16.24 4.51 14.66
C ARG A 87 -16.51 3.01 14.53
N ASP A 88 -15.46 2.20 14.63
CA ASP A 88 -15.48 0.81 14.18
C ASP A 88 -15.45 -0.21 15.34
N LYS A 89 -15.23 0.25 16.57
CA LYS A 89 -15.08 -0.59 17.76
C LYS A 89 -16.14 -1.68 17.90
N GLU A 90 -17.41 -1.34 17.73
CA GLU A 90 -18.50 -2.30 17.83
C GLU A 90 -18.88 -2.89 16.47
N ARG A 91 -18.70 -2.11 15.41
CA ARG A 91 -19.03 -2.49 14.05
C ARG A 91 -18.32 -3.77 13.60
N HIS A 92 -17.02 -3.88 13.84
CA HIS A 92 -16.23 -5.05 13.48
C HIS A 92 -16.51 -6.23 14.43
N LEU A 93 -16.67 -5.97 15.72
CA LEU A 93 -17.05 -6.99 16.70
C LEU A 93 -18.41 -7.63 16.39
N ASN A 94 -19.35 -6.86 15.86
CA ASN A 94 -20.69 -7.32 15.51
C ASN A 94 -20.80 -7.83 14.06
N ASN A 95 -19.72 -7.82 13.29
CA ASN A 95 -19.72 -8.30 11.93
C ASN A 95 -19.45 -9.82 11.89
N PRO A 96 -20.45 -10.66 11.53
CA PRO A 96 -20.27 -12.11 11.52
C PRO A 96 -19.20 -12.59 10.51
N LYS A 97 -18.93 -11.83 9.46
CA LYS A 97 -17.88 -12.15 8.49
C LYS A 97 -16.47 -12.06 9.07
N LEU A 98 -16.25 -11.22 10.09
CA LEU A 98 -14.96 -11.04 10.75
C LEU A 98 -14.79 -11.96 11.96
N ASN A 99 -15.90 -12.39 12.59
CA ASN A 99 -15.91 -13.21 13.81
C ASN A 99 -16.23 -14.69 13.56
N GLY A 100 -16.56 -15.05 12.32
CA GLY A 100 -16.74 -16.43 11.90
C GLY A 100 -15.44 -17.16 11.66
N ALA A 101 -15.47 -18.49 11.49
CA ALA A 101 -14.33 -19.25 11.03
C ALA A 101 -13.83 -18.68 9.69
N PRO A 102 -12.49 -18.68 9.44
CA PRO A 102 -11.96 -18.23 8.15
C PRO A 102 -12.71 -18.96 7.04
N ALA A 103 -13.10 -18.24 5.99
CA ALA A 103 -13.76 -18.82 4.84
C ALA A 103 -12.98 -20.05 4.40
N SER A 104 -13.62 -21.20 4.36
CA SER A 104 -12.98 -22.43 3.88
C SER A 104 -12.49 -22.16 2.46
N GLU A 105 -11.27 -22.60 2.14
CA GLU A 105 -10.62 -22.44 0.83
C GLU A 105 -11.40 -23.07 -0.34
N ASN A 106 -12.64 -23.46 -0.13
CA ASN A 106 -13.48 -24.26 -1.04
C ASN A 106 -14.39 -23.46 -1.96
N GLU A 107 -14.32 -22.14 -1.98
CA GLU A 107 -14.98 -21.36 -3.03
C GLU A 107 -13.94 -20.89 -4.09
N LYS A 108 -13.26 -21.84 -4.71
CA LYS A 108 -12.75 -21.61 -6.04
C LYS A 108 -13.97 -21.56 -6.97
N PRO A 109 -14.14 -20.48 -7.76
CA PRO A 109 -15.14 -20.49 -8.81
C PRO A 109 -14.86 -21.67 -9.73
N GLU A 110 -15.85 -22.49 -9.97
CA GLU A 110 -15.74 -23.56 -10.95
C GLU A 110 -15.30 -22.95 -12.29
N PRO A 111 -14.33 -23.56 -12.99
CA PRO A 111 -14.00 -23.11 -14.33
C PRO A 111 -15.26 -23.25 -15.18
N HIS A 112 -15.75 -22.16 -15.72
CA HIS A 112 -16.82 -22.17 -16.70
C HIS A 112 -16.45 -23.18 -17.80
N GLY A 113 -17.26 -24.22 -17.90
CA GLY A 113 -17.04 -25.30 -18.84
C GLY A 113 -16.80 -24.80 -20.24
N ALA A 114 -15.77 -25.36 -20.88
CA ALA A 114 -15.52 -25.15 -22.27
C ALA A 114 -16.77 -25.45 -23.09
N HIS A 115 -17.30 -24.47 -23.84
CA HIS A 115 -18.30 -24.69 -24.84
C HIS A 115 -17.71 -25.60 -25.93
N SER A 116 -18.10 -26.86 -25.94
CA SER A 116 -17.87 -27.73 -27.07
C SER A 116 -18.64 -27.21 -28.26
N LYS A 117 -17.92 -26.83 -29.31
CA LYS A 117 -18.52 -26.52 -30.59
C LYS A 117 -19.11 -27.80 -31.20
N PRO A 118 -20.33 -27.79 -31.74
CA PRO A 118 -20.80 -28.92 -32.45
C PRO A 118 -20.03 -29.04 -33.79
N SER A 119 -19.48 -30.23 -34.00
CA SER A 119 -18.91 -30.62 -35.29
C SER A 119 -20.02 -30.76 -36.31
N LYS A 120 -19.82 -30.15 -37.46
CA LYS A 120 -20.48 -30.55 -38.70
C LYS A 120 -19.58 -31.51 -39.43
#